data_a5026b73508876671d1535782b5db9a7
#
_entry.id   a5026b73508876671d1535782b5db9a7
#
_cell.length_a   1.000
_cell.length_b   1.000
_cell.length_c   1.000
_cell.angle_alpha   90.00
_cell.angle_beta   90.00
_cell.angle_gamma   90.00
#
_symmetry.space_group_name_H-M   'P 1'
#
loop_
_entity.id
_entity.type
_entity.pdbx_description
1 polymer ?
#
loop_
_entity_poly.entity_id
_entity_poly.type
_entity_poly.pdbx_seq_one_letter_code
_entity_poly.pdbx_strand_id
1 'polypeptide(L)'
;MITLFENIKRHLPFSLLTKQEFDHLENDAQIAYYPNETWLITKDKTLENIFVVIKGSVEVLDDNEELIDMYHTNDIFGGIEIIEDKPSSHHYNVTEELICFEIPKATFLDICESNKEFKHYFFSSIVERIDMLKEKKEYASMSDLMIARLDESILHKGVVTAPNIPIVKALKRMDEEGASSLLVQNDAGYGIVTDADFRYYILQKEEKDLETISQIQTYPAISIQKGELLFNILLLMTEHSIKHLPVLDEENNVVGILELVDLLSFFSNQSHLITVQIERAKNIENVVAAAKRLDVMIGALHAKGVKSRYIAKLVSEINRKMYIKLFEMIIPHAWHDRCTLILLGSEGRASQMLRTDQDNALVFEEGFMPEDASLVTQRFIEVLDEIGFPRCEGEIMMINPKWCKPIESYKEDIYRWIEEPNYENFMDMAIFFDSTPVAGKQSLHTELIDYLFSKVEQTPSILMHFARAIETFESPLGLFSQFVHDKAHKNEIDIKKGALFALIHGVRSLALEHQIRATNTTLRIKELNNIGFLSKEDATELMEALEVFNTLRLHSQLGQLAKGEKIDNYISVVNLGKLERDLLKEALKTVNKFKKIVSYHFHLSIVG
;
A
#
# COMPACT_ATOMS: atom_id res chain seq x y z
N MET A 1 -22.21 29.99 20.22
CA MET A 1 -22.85 28.74 19.79
C MET A 1 -22.60 28.43 18.32
N ILE A 2 -22.84 29.37 17.42
CA ILE A 2 -22.76 29.19 15.95
C ILE A 2 -21.40 28.61 15.44
N THR A 3 -20.27 28.97 16.03
CA THR A 3 -18.94 28.52 15.57
C THR A 3 -18.55 27.10 16.00
N LEU A 4 -19.11 26.56 17.07
CA LEU A 4 -18.80 25.21 17.56
C LEU A 4 -19.62 24.15 16.80
N PHE A 5 -20.88 24.43 16.51
CA PHE A 5 -21.75 23.55 15.74
C PHE A 5 -21.35 23.49 14.25
N GLU A 6 -20.87 24.58 13.68
CA GLU A 6 -20.34 24.61 12.31
C GLU A 6 -19.14 23.70 12.10
N ASN A 7 -18.32 23.45 13.13
CA ASN A 7 -17.21 22.51 13.03
C ASN A 7 -17.70 21.07 12.88
N ILE A 8 -18.76 20.68 13.59
CA ILE A 8 -19.33 19.33 13.54
C ILE A 8 -19.93 19.02 12.16
N LYS A 9 -20.51 20.05 11.49
CA LYS A 9 -21.08 19.93 10.14
C LYS A 9 -20.13 19.36 9.11
N ARG A 10 -18.82 19.51 9.31
CA ARG A 10 -17.77 19.04 8.39
C ARG A 10 -17.45 17.55 8.60
N HIS A 11 -17.86 16.96 9.72
CA HIS A 11 -17.53 15.58 10.06
C HIS A 11 -18.71 14.64 9.81
N LEU A 12 -18.42 13.39 9.43
CA LEU A 12 -19.42 12.34 9.35
C LEU A 12 -19.94 12.01 10.77
N PRO A 13 -21.24 11.72 10.88
CA PRO A 13 -22.27 11.65 9.84
C PRO A 13 -22.96 12.99 9.53
N PHE A 14 -22.70 14.06 10.28
CA PHE A 14 -23.43 15.34 10.17
C PHE A 14 -23.27 16.02 8.81
N SER A 15 -22.16 15.77 8.15
CA SER A 15 -21.93 16.26 6.80
C SER A 15 -22.84 15.58 5.76
N LEU A 16 -23.59 14.51 6.07
CA LEU A 16 -24.64 13.88 5.25
C LEU A 16 -25.96 14.64 5.29
N LEU A 17 -26.09 15.58 6.23
CA LEU A 17 -27.31 16.32 6.44
C LEU A 17 -27.45 17.48 5.45
N THR A 18 -28.68 17.70 4.96
CA THR A 18 -29.05 18.94 4.29
C THR A 18 -28.98 20.10 5.27
N LYS A 19 -28.98 21.33 4.73
CA LYS A 19 -28.99 22.53 5.59
C LYS A 19 -30.19 22.56 6.54
N GLN A 20 -31.37 22.14 6.06
CA GLN A 20 -32.60 22.13 6.88
C GLN A 20 -32.55 21.10 8.01
N GLU A 21 -32.06 19.89 7.73
CA GLU A 21 -31.88 18.84 8.75
C GLU A 21 -30.83 19.23 9.77
N PHE A 22 -29.74 19.87 9.33
CA PHE A 22 -28.71 20.35 10.24
C PHE A 22 -29.20 21.50 11.13
N ASP A 23 -29.94 22.48 10.55
CA ASP A 23 -30.54 23.58 11.30
C ASP A 23 -31.57 23.06 12.32
N HIS A 24 -32.33 22.01 11.99
CA HIS A 24 -33.24 21.33 12.93
C HIS A 24 -32.50 20.71 14.11
N LEU A 25 -31.42 19.98 13.81
CA LEU A 25 -30.56 19.36 14.82
C LEU A 25 -29.88 20.40 15.72
N GLU A 26 -29.39 21.52 15.14
CA GLU A 26 -28.74 22.62 15.87
C GLU A 26 -29.70 23.32 16.84
N ASN A 27 -30.97 23.48 16.45
CA ASN A 27 -31.98 24.13 17.29
C ASN A 27 -32.36 23.33 18.56
N ASP A 28 -32.32 21.99 18.45
CA ASP A 28 -32.74 21.12 19.56
C ASP A 28 -31.53 20.63 20.38
N ALA A 29 -30.31 20.76 19.88
CA ALA A 29 -29.12 20.34 20.58
C ALA A 29 -28.81 21.26 21.79
N GLN A 30 -28.45 20.64 22.90
CA GLN A 30 -28.06 21.34 24.13
C GLN A 30 -26.58 21.07 24.42
N ILE A 31 -25.88 22.09 24.94
CA ILE A 31 -24.51 21.90 25.43
C ILE A 31 -24.60 21.43 26.86
N ALA A 32 -23.98 20.30 27.14
CA ALA A 32 -23.85 19.74 28.47
C ALA A 32 -22.40 19.69 28.94
N TYR A 33 -22.22 19.78 30.26
CA TYR A 33 -20.92 19.64 30.92
C TYR A 33 -20.99 18.53 31.96
N TYR A 34 -20.02 17.65 31.95
CA TYR A 34 -19.87 16.55 32.89
C TYR A 34 -18.45 16.55 33.47
N PRO A 35 -18.33 16.55 34.82
CA PRO A 35 -17.02 16.47 35.45
C PRO A 35 -16.41 15.08 35.27
N ASN A 36 -15.09 15.01 35.49
CA ASN A 36 -14.34 13.76 35.51
C ASN A 36 -14.97 12.72 36.46
N GLU A 37 -14.83 11.44 36.16
CA GLU A 37 -15.37 10.31 36.91
C GLU A 37 -16.91 10.26 36.97
N THR A 38 -17.60 10.93 36.03
CA THR A 38 -19.07 10.86 35.91
C THR A 38 -19.46 9.66 35.04
N TRP A 39 -20.29 8.77 35.61
CA TRP A 39 -20.98 7.71 34.88
C TRP A 39 -22.12 8.32 34.05
N LEU A 40 -21.85 8.56 32.77
CA LEU A 40 -22.80 9.21 31.86
C LEU A 40 -23.95 8.28 31.48
N ILE A 41 -23.59 7.04 31.14
CA ILE A 41 -24.52 5.96 30.80
C ILE A 41 -24.11 4.72 31.59
N THR A 42 -25.09 4.07 32.20
CA THR A 42 -24.90 2.77 32.86
C THR A 42 -25.57 1.68 32.02
N LYS A 43 -25.04 0.47 32.08
CA LYS A 43 -25.62 -0.70 31.42
C LYS A 43 -27.10 -0.84 31.75
N ASP A 44 -27.88 -1.38 30.81
CA ASP A 44 -29.33 -1.59 30.86
C ASP A 44 -30.16 -0.29 30.93
N LYS A 45 -29.54 0.88 30.81
CA LYS A 45 -30.24 2.17 30.75
C LYS A 45 -30.57 2.50 29.27
N THR A 46 -31.83 2.90 29.06
CA THR A 46 -32.26 3.47 27.78
C THR A 46 -31.73 4.90 27.59
N LEU A 47 -31.33 5.26 26.42
CA LEU A 47 -30.78 6.57 26.08
C LEU A 47 -31.92 7.50 25.60
N GLU A 48 -31.94 8.71 26.13
CA GLU A 48 -32.84 9.78 25.70
C GLU A 48 -32.17 10.80 24.77
N ASN A 49 -30.83 10.80 24.73
CA ASN A 49 -30.03 11.67 23.91
C ASN A 49 -28.90 10.89 23.23
N ILE A 50 -28.47 11.34 22.03
CA ILE A 50 -27.15 11.03 21.48
C ILE A 50 -26.17 12.13 21.93
N PHE A 51 -24.91 11.79 21.97
CA PHE A 51 -23.85 12.66 22.47
C PHE A 51 -22.81 12.91 21.37
N VAL A 52 -22.41 14.19 21.23
CA VAL A 52 -21.32 14.60 20.34
C VAL A 52 -20.27 15.32 21.16
N VAL A 53 -19.07 14.76 21.24
CA VAL A 53 -18.01 15.31 22.09
C VAL A 53 -17.42 16.58 21.47
N ILE A 54 -17.46 17.69 22.23
CA ILE A 54 -16.82 18.95 21.88
C ILE A 54 -15.40 19.01 22.45
N LYS A 55 -15.25 18.58 23.71
CA LYS A 55 -13.99 18.55 24.45
C LYS A 55 -14.06 17.48 25.55
N GLY A 56 -12.93 16.85 25.83
CA GLY A 56 -12.84 15.81 26.86
C GLY A 56 -12.84 14.40 26.25
N SER A 57 -12.95 13.40 27.11
CA SER A 57 -12.97 11.98 26.72
C SER A 57 -13.93 11.16 27.58
N VAL A 58 -14.50 10.12 26.95
CA VAL A 58 -15.44 9.17 27.59
C VAL A 58 -14.97 7.77 27.26
N GLU A 59 -14.69 6.96 28.28
CA GLU A 59 -14.40 5.54 28.15
C GLU A 59 -15.68 4.70 28.21
N VAL A 60 -15.68 3.60 27.47
CA VAL A 60 -16.74 2.59 27.49
C VAL A 60 -16.19 1.34 28.14
N LEU A 61 -16.85 0.89 29.21
CA LEU A 61 -16.42 -0.22 30.03
C LEU A 61 -17.43 -1.36 29.98
N ASP A 62 -16.97 -2.61 30.11
CA ASP A 62 -17.81 -3.78 30.34
C ASP A 62 -18.12 -3.97 31.85
N ASP A 63 -18.81 -5.09 32.18
CA ASP A 63 -19.16 -5.45 33.56
C ASP A 63 -17.95 -5.73 34.47
N ASN A 64 -16.77 -5.96 33.89
CA ASN A 64 -15.52 -6.20 34.60
C ASN A 64 -14.64 -4.95 34.67
N GLU A 65 -15.18 -3.79 34.29
CA GLU A 65 -14.44 -2.52 34.14
C GLU A 65 -13.30 -2.58 33.12
N GLU A 66 -13.37 -3.52 32.17
CA GLU A 66 -12.42 -3.56 31.07
C GLU A 66 -12.79 -2.55 29.96
N LEU A 67 -11.80 -1.83 29.46
CA LEU A 67 -11.97 -0.80 28.43
C LEU A 67 -12.37 -1.42 27.07
N ILE A 68 -13.58 -1.10 26.60
CA ILE A 68 -14.13 -1.56 25.32
C ILE A 68 -13.89 -0.55 24.20
N ASP A 69 -14.13 0.75 24.50
CA ASP A 69 -14.01 1.84 23.53
C ASP A 69 -13.71 3.16 24.24
N MET A 70 -13.36 4.20 23.47
CA MET A 70 -13.14 5.54 23.98
C MET A 70 -13.60 6.58 22.96
N TYR A 71 -14.27 7.62 23.44
CA TYR A 71 -14.77 8.72 22.62
C TYR A 71 -14.02 10.01 22.94
N HIS A 72 -13.61 10.71 21.89
CA HIS A 72 -12.86 11.97 21.95
C HIS A 72 -13.57 13.09 21.18
N THR A 73 -12.98 14.26 21.12
CA THR A 73 -13.50 15.43 20.38
C THR A 73 -13.92 15.05 18.95
N ASN A 74 -15.14 15.46 18.57
CA ASN A 74 -15.87 15.17 17.33
C ASN A 74 -16.42 13.74 17.21
N ASP A 75 -16.26 12.88 18.19
CA ASP A 75 -16.90 11.57 18.21
C ASP A 75 -18.37 11.68 18.60
N ILE A 76 -19.17 10.72 18.11
CA ILE A 76 -20.61 10.59 18.41
C ILE A 76 -20.88 9.21 19.00
N PHE A 77 -21.71 9.15 20.04
CA PHE A 77 -22.12 7.89 20.67
C PHE A 77 -23.58 7.89 21.12
N GLY A 78 -24.12 6.70 21.38
CA GLY A 78 -25.52 6.51 21.75
C GLY A 78 -26.48 6.36 20.56
N GLY A 79 -25.99 6.52 19.33
CA GLY A 79 -26.85 6.50 18.14
C GLY A 79 -27.38 5.12 17.77
N ILE A 80 -26.59 4.06 17.93
CA ILE A 80 -26.98 2.68 17.60
C ILE A 80 -28.06 2.20 18.57
N GLU A 81 -27.85 2.41 19.86
CA GLU A 81 -28.79 2.03 20.92
C GLU A 81 -30.17 2.69 20.72
N ILE A 82 -30.17 3.96 20.31
CA ILE A 82 -31.42 4.70 20.02
C ILE A 82 -32.11 4.17 18.76
N ILE A 83 -31.38 3.91 17.68
CA ILE A 83 -31.96 3.40 16.41
C ILE A 83 -32.52 2.00 16.59
N GLU A 84 -31.86 1.14 17.38
CA GLU A 84 -32.31 -0.22 17.67
C GLU A 84 -33.35 -0.30 18.78
N ASP A 85 -33.63 0.83 19.48
CA ASP A 85 -34.49 0.92 20.67
C ASP A 85 -34.08 -0.09 21.74
N LYS A 86 -32.77 -0.19 21.99
CA LYS A 86 -32.18 -1.09 22.97
C LYS A 86 -31.51 -0.33 24.09
N PRO A 87 -31.55 -0.87 25.33
CA PRO A 87 -30.74 -0.31 26.40
C PRO A 87 -29.25 -0.47 26.12
N SER A 88 -28.44 0.38 26.74
CA SER A 88 -26.97 0.27 26.60
C SER A 88 -26.47 -1.07 27.13
N SER A 89 -25.59 -1.72 26.39
CA SER A 89 -24.91 -2.95 26.78
C SER A 89 -23.66 -2.70 27.63
N HIS A 90 -23.25 -1.43 27.79
CA HIS A 90 -21.97 -1.03 28.39
C HIS A 90 -22.13 0.19 29.28
N HIS A 91 -21.10 0.46 30.09
CA HIS A 91 -20.98 1.64 30.92
C HIS A 91 -20.14 2.71 30.24
N TYR A 92 -20.52 3.98 30.36
CA TYR A 92 -19.80 5.13 29.82
C TYR A 92 -19.36 6.04 30.95
N ASN A 93 -18.07 6.19 31.15
CA ASN A 93 -17.45 6.99 32.18
C ASN A 93 -16.62 8.14 31.60
N VAL A 94 -16.77 9.33 32.17
CA VAL A 94 -16.03 10.52 31.79
C VAL A 94 -14.62 10.47 32.37
N THR A 95 -13.58 10.39 31.54
CA THR A 95 -12.17 10.34 31.97
C THR A 95 -11.47 11.68 31.97
N GLU A 96 -11.98 12.63 31.18
CA GLU A 96 -11.57 14.03 31.20
C GLU A 96 -12.83 14.90 31.16
N GLU A 97 -12.80 16.09 31.80
CA GLU A 97 -13.94 17.01 31.80
C GLU A 97 -14.59 17.08 30.41
N LEU A 98 -15.85 16.60 30.34
CA LEU A 98 -16.58 16.48 29.09
C LEU A 98 -17.44 17.69 28.83
N ILE A 99 -17.27 18.29 27.67
CA ILE A 99 -18.25 19.19 27.06
C ILE A 99 -18.77 18.50 25.82
N CYS A 100 -20.07 18.32 25.71
CA CYS A 100 -20.70 17.65 24.58
C CYS A 100 -22.01 18.33 24.15
N PHE A 101 -22.44 18.07 22.93
CA PHE A 101 -23.83 18.30 22.54
C PHE A 101 -24.66 17.08 22.91
N GLU A 102 -25.80 17.31 23.55
CA GLU A 102 -26.87 16.37 23.69
C GLU A 102 -27.94 16.65 22.65
N ILE A 103 -28.25 15.67 21.83
CA ILE A 103 -29.29 15.76 20.82
C ILE A 103 -30.40 14.81 21.20
N PRO A 104 -31.64 15.31 21.37
CA PRO A 104 -32.77 14.49 21.81
C PRO A 104 -33.04 13.31 20.87
N LYS A 105 -33.40 12.15 21.45
CA LYS A 105 -33.79 10.92 20.73
C LYS A 105 -34.83 11.20 19.64
N ALA A 106 -35.82 12.02 19.91
CA ALA A 106 -36.89 12.34 18.96
C ALA A 106 -36.31 13.01 17.70
N THR A 107 -35.51 14.08 17.86
CA THR A 107 -34.89 14.83 16.76
C THR A 107 -33.93 13.95 15.96
N PHE A 108 -33.15 13.11 16.64
CA PHE A 108 -32.24 12.18 16.00
C PHE A 108 -32.99 11.15 15.15
N LEU A 109 -34.08 10.56 15.65
CA LEU A 109 -34.88 9.58 14.93
C LEU A 109 -35.62 10.23 13.73
N ASP A 110 -36.17 11.44 13.87
CA ASP A 110 -36.79 12.18 12.78
C ASP A 110 -35.79 12.39 11.62
N ILE A 111 -34.54 12.73 11.93
CA ILE A 111 -33.47 12.85 10.94
C ILE A 111 -33.14 11.49 10.32
N CYS A 112 -33.06 10.44 11.12
CA CYS A 112 -32.81 9.07 10.62
C CYS A 112 -33.93 8.58 9.68
N GLU A 113 -35.18 9.01 9.88
CA GLU A 113 -36.31 8.68 9.03
C GLU A 113 -36.30 9.48 7.70
N SER A 114 -35.96 10.75 7.78
CA SER A 114 -35.89 11.64 6.61
C SER A 114 -34.64 11.41 5.76
N ASN A 115 -33.52 11.06 6.38
CA ASN A 115 -32.20 10.91 5.74
C ASN A 115 -31.66 9.49 5.92
N LYS A 116 -31.88 8.65 4.92
CA LYS A 116 -31.44 7.24 4.93
C LYS A 116 -29.92 7.08 4.94
N GLU A 117 -29.16 8.00 4.33
CA GLU A 117 -27.69 7.96 4.31
C GLU A 117 -27.14 8.25 5.70
N PHE A 118 -27.70 9.23 6.40
CA PHE A 118 -27.36 9.53 7.78
C PHE A 118 -27.64 8.33 8.71
N LYS A 119 -28.81 7.69 8.57
CA LYS A 119 -29.15 6.46 9.31
C LYS A 119 -28.20 5.31 8.95
N HIS A 120 -27.91 5.13 7.66
CA HIS A 120 -27.09 4.03 7.15
C HIS A 120 -25.64 4.11 7.66
N TYR A 121 -25.11 5.31 7.93
CA TYR A 121 -23.79 5.49 8.52
C TYR A 121 -23.55 4.64 9.77
N PHE A 122 -24.55 4.47 10.63
CA PHE A 122 -24.42 3.72 11.88
C PHE A 122 -24.37 2.20 11.68
N PHE A 123 -24.79 1.68 10.52
CA PHE A 123 -24.82 0.25 10.18
C PHE A 123 -23.92 -0.12 9.01
N SER A 124 -23.26 0.85 8.41
CA SER A 124 -22.47 0.62 7.20
C SER A 124 -21.25 -0.27 7.42
N SER A 125 -20.97 -1.14 6.44
CA SER A 125 -19.74 -1.92 6.36
C SER A 125 -18.51 -1.01 6.15
N ILE A 126 -17.30 -1.58 6.32
CA ILE A 126 -16.05 -0.85 6.07
C ILE A 126 -15.98 -0.25 4.65
N VAL A 127 -16.45 -1.01 3.65
CA VAL A 127 -16.45 -0.58 2.24
C VAL A 127 -17.39 0.60 2.04
N GLU A 128 -18.61 0.52 2.57
CA GLU A 128 -19.61 1.57 2.46
C GLU A 128 -19.18 2.85 3.19
N ARG A 129 -18.57 2.74 4.37
CA ARG A 129 -18.02 3.91 5.10
C ARG A 129 -16.87 4.57 4.34
N ILE A 130 -16.00 3.79 3.72
CA ILE A 130 -14.92 4.30 2.87
C ILE A 130 -15.50 4.98 1.63
N ASP A 131 -16.55 4.43 1.02
CA ASP A 131 -17.18 5.04 -0.15
C ASP A 131 -17.91 6.33 0.21
N MET A 132 -18.61 6.40 1.35
CA MET A 132 -19.17 7.64 1.88
C MET A 132 -18.10 8.72 2.11
N LEU A 133 -16.90 8.34 2.53
CA LEU A 133 -15.75 9.27 2.67
C LEU A 133 -15.25 9.76 1.32
N LYS A 134 -15.27 8.92 0.27
CA LYS A 134 -14.85 9.28 -1.09
C LYS A 134 -15.81 10.27 -1.76
N GLU A 135 -17.11 10.16 -1.51
CA GLU A 135 -18.13 11.03 -2.10
C GLU A 135 -18.12 12.45 -1.54
N LYS A 136 -17.47 12.68 -0.41
CA LYS A 136 -17.43 13.99 0.22
C LYS A 136 -16.13 14.75 0.00
N LYS A 137 -16.30 15.92 -0.58
CA LYS A 137 -15.30 16.92 -1.01
C LYS A 137 -14.32 17.45 0.06
N GLU A 138 -14.30 16.97 1.29
CA GLU A 138 -13.35 17.46 2.30
C GLU A 138 -12.00 16.74 2.30
N TYR A 139 -11.94 15.52 1.75
CA TYR A 139 -10.68 14.92 1.29
C TYR A 139 -10.28 15.40 -0.11
N ALA A 140 -11.00 16.38 -0.64
CA ALA A 140 -11.00 16.86 -2.02
C ALA A 140 -9.69 17.51 -2.48
N SER A 141 -8.75 17.86 -1.62
CA SER A 141 -7.53 18.48 -2.13
C SER A 141 -6.50 17.48 -2.65
N MET A 142 -6.72 16.16 -2.42
CA MET A 142 -5.84 15.14 -2.95
C MET A 142 -6.52 13.86 -3.43
N SER A 143 -7.73 13.57 -2.98
CA SER A 143 -8.66 12.73 -3.72
C SER A 143 -8.76 13.25 -5.16
N ASP A 144 -8.81 14.57 -5.36
CA ASP A 144 -8.81 15.20 -6.69
C ASP A 144 -7.54 14.87 -7.49
N LEU A 145 -6.37 14.76 -6.84
CA LEU A 145 -5.13 14.39 -7.53
C LEU A 145 -5.05 12.89 -7.89
N MET A 146 -5.64 12.04 -7.04
CA MET A 146 -5.62 10.57 -7.22
C MET A 146 -6.75 10.06 -8.13
N ILE A 147 -7.86 10.79 -8.17
CA ILE A 147 -8.96 10.61 -9.13
C ILE A 147 -8.85 11.60 -10.29
N ALA A 148 -7.88 12.51 -10.26
CA ALA A 148 -7.63 13.40 -11.38
C ALA A 148 -7.35 12.55 -12.62
N ARG A 149 -8.22 12.71 -13.59
CA ARG A 149 -8.07 12.07 -14.89
C ARG A 149 -7.27 12.97 -15.80
N LEU A 150 -6.59 12.34 -16.72
CA LEU A 150 -5.85 13.03 -17.76
C LEU A 150 -6.80 13.96 -18.53
N ASP A 151 -6.50 15.26 -18.45
CA ASP A 151 -7.15 16.31 -19.23
C ASP A 151 -6.34 16.59 -20.50
N GLU A 152 -7.02 16.81 -21.62
CA GLU A 152 -6.36 17.07 -22.90
C GLU A 152 -5.52 18.37 -22.90
N SER A 153 -5.78 19.30 -21.99
CA SER A 153 -5.07 20.59 -21.89
C SER A 153 -3.58 20.45 -21.54
N ILE A 154 -3.17 19.30 -20.97
CA ILE A 154 -1.76 19.03 -20.63
C ILE A 154 -1.08 18.13 -21.68
N LEU A 155 -1.74 17.84 -22.79
CA LEU A 155 -1.19 17.02 -23.87
C LEU A 155 -0.51 17.87 -24.92
N HIS A 156 0.65 17.44 -25.37
CA HIS A 156 1.31 17.96 -26.56
C HIS A 156 0.74 17.30 -27.82
N LYS A 157 0.87 18.00 -28.94
CA LYS A 157 0.44 17.48 -30.23
C LYS A 157 1.20 16.21 -30.58
N GLY A 158 0.50 15.10 -30.82
CA GLY A 158 1.09 13.86 -31.31
C GLY A 158 1.43 13.95 -32.79
N VAL A 159 2.70 13.92 -33.15
CA VAL A 159 3.14 13.92 -34.55
C VAL A 159 3.34 12.50 -35.03
N VAL A 160 2.44 12.03 -35.90
CA VAL A 160 2.43 10.67 -36.43
C VAL A 160 3.11 10.63 -37.79
N THR A 161 3.96 9.63 -38.04
CA THR A 161 4.67 9.44 -39.30
C THR A 161 4.65 7.98 -39.78
N ALA A 162 4.94 7.77 -41.07
CA ALA A 162 5.05 6.44 -41.65
C ALA A 162 6.39 5.77 -41.29
N PRO A 163 6.47 4.44 -41.18
CA PRO A 163 7.67 3.72 -40.73
C PRO A 163 8.84 3.78 -41.74
N ASN A 164 8.56 4.04 -42.98
CA ASN A 164 9.55 4.06 -44.08
C ASN A 164 10.13 5.46 -44.38
N ILE A 165 9.80 6.47 -43.57
CA ILE A 165 10.38 7.82 -43.75
C ILE A 165 11.89 7.80 -43.44
N PRO A 166 12.74 8.47 -44.23
CA PRO A 166 14.15 8.60 -43.92
C PRO A 166 14.38 9.31 -42.58
N ILE A 167 15.34 8.81 -41.77
CA ILE A 167 15.63 9.31 -40.42
C ILE A 167 15.88 10.82 -40.41
N VAL A 168 16.67 11.34 -41.36
CA VAL A 168 16.96 12.78 -41.45
C VAL A 168 15.70 13.61 -41.76
N LYS A 169 14.75 13.05 -42.54
CA LYS A 169 13.49 13.72 -42.85
C LYS A 169 12.55 13.71 -41.62
N ALA A 170 12.59 12.61 -40.85
CA ALA A 170 11.83 12.51 -39.58
C ALA A 170 12.35 13.52 -38.54
N LEU A 171 13.67 13.66 -38.41
CA LEU A 171 14.30 14.64 -37.51
C LEU A 171 13.92 16.08 -37.89
N LYS A 172 13.95 16.44 -39.18
CA LYS A 172 13.51 17.77 -39.64
C LYS A 172 12.06 18.02 -39.33
N ARG A 173 11.18 17.03 -39.52
CA ARG A 173 9.76 17.14 -39.19
C ARG A 173 9.53 17.34 -37.71
N MET A 174 10.31 16.68 -36.86
CA MET A 174 10.25 16.84 -35.42
C MET A 174 10.62 18.26 -34.99
N ASP A 175 11.67 18.83 -35.59
CA ASP A 175 12.12 20.20 -35.35
C ASP A 175 11.08 21.24 -35.88
N GLU A 176 10.58 21.06 -37.12
CA GLU A 176 9.57 21.93 -37.73
C GLU A 176 8.24 21.97 -36.93
N GLU A 177 7.83 20.85 -36.35
CA GLU A 177 6.60 20.74 -35.53
C GLU A 177 6.84 21.09 -34.06
N GLY A 178 8.08 21.35 -33.64
CA GLY A 178 8.46 21.60 -32.26
C GLY A 178 8.16 20.44 -31.32
N ALA A 179 8.21 19.20 -31.81
CA ALA A 179 7.86 18.00 -31.08
C ALA A 179 9.10 17.36 -30.43
N SER A 180 8.96 16.88 -29.19
CA SER A 180 10.01 16.15 -28.43
C SER A 180 10.07 14.66 -28.79
N SER A 181 9.05 14.15 -29.51
CA SER A 181 8.96 12.76 -29.96
C SER A 181 8.10 12.63 -31.21
N LEU A 182 8.31 11.54 -31.97
CA LEU A 182 7.47 11.15 -33.10
C LEU A 182 6.86 9.79 -32.87
N LEU A 183 5.61 9.63 -33.27
CA LEU A 183 4.92 8.35 -33.30
C LEU A 183 5.03 7.75 -34.71
N VAL A 184 5.43 6.50 -34.74
CA VAL A 184 5.58 5.74 -36.00
C VAL A 184 4.40 4.79 -36.09
N GLN A 185 3.55 4.99 -37.09
CA GLN A 185 2.39 4.14 -37.32
C GLN A 185 2.81 2.84 -38.01
N ASN A 186 2.64 1.73 -37.29
CA ASN A 186 2.86 0.38 -37.80
C ASN A 186 1.53 -0.34 -37.97
N ASP A 187 1.54 -1.53 -38.59
CA ASP A 187 0.30 -2.30 -38.89
C ASP A 187 -0.50 -2.70 -37.64
N ALA A 188 0.17 -2.91 -36.51
CA ALA A 188 -0.43 -3.36 -35.26
C ALA A 188 -0.34 -2.33 -34.12
N GLY A 189 -0.17 -1.05 -34.40
CA GLY A 189 -0.08 0.01 -33.40
C GLY A 189 1.04 1.01 -33.67
N TYR A 190 1.44 1.72 -32.62
CA TYR A 190 2.43 2.79 -32.72
C TYR A 190 3.78 2.38 -32.13
N GLY A 191 4.86 2.81 -32.79
CA GLY A 191 6.18 2.94 -32.22
C GLY A 191 6.44 4.38 -31.80
N ILE A 192 7.47 4.63 -31.02
CA ILE A 192 7.89 5.96 -30.61
C ILE A 192 9.39 6.15 -30.89
N VAL A 193 9.75 7.36 -31.32
CA VAL A 193 11.14 7.82 -31.50
C VAL A 193 11.29 9.14 -30.75
N THR A 194 12.36 9.26 -29.99
CA THR A 194 12.70 10.43 -29.16
C THR A 194 14.10 10.96 -29.48
N ASP A 195 14.50 12.07 -28.91
CA ASP A 195 15.86 12.61 -29.02
C ASP A 195 16.97 11.60 -28.67
N ALA A 196 16.68 10.68 -27.74
CA ALA A 196 17.64 9.65 -27.34
C ALA A 196 17.93 8.67 -28.50
N ASP A 197 16.90 8.31 -29.27
CA ASP A 197 17.02 7.40 -30.40
C ASP A 197 17.78 8.04 -31.55
N PHE A 198 17.58 9.35 -31.79
CA PHE A 198 18.37 10.10 -32.78
C PHE A 198 19.83 10.23 -32.35
N ARG A 199 20.13 10.41 -31.07
CA ARG A 199 21.54 10.38 -30.60
C ARG A 199 22.17 9.00 -30.81
N TYR A 200 21.43 7.93 -30.51
CA TYR A 200 21.90 6.57 -30.80
C TYR A 200 22.17 6.38 -32.30
N TYR A 201 21.29 6.84 -33.17
CA TYR A 201 21.48 6.82 -34.61
C TYR A 201 22.78 7.52 -35.03
N ILE A 202 23.05 8.72 -34.52
CA ILE A 202 24.26 9.48 -34.87
C ILE A 202 25.50 8.70 -34.45
N LEU A 203 25.53 8.07 -33.31
CA LEU A 203 26.66 7.28 -32.79
C LEU A 203 26.88 5.98 -33.57
N GLN A 204 25.83 5.38 -34.11
CA GLN A 204 25.88 4.10 -34.83
C GLN A 204 25.96 4.24 -36.35
N LYS A 205 25.87 5.45 -36.90
CA LYS A 205 25.75 5.71 -38.34
C LYS A 205 26.92 5.18 -39.17
N GLU A 206 28.10 5.10 -38.60
CA GLU A 206 29.28 4.55 -39.28
C GLU A 206 29.34 3.02 -39.24
N GLU A 207 28.64 2.39 -38.31
CA GLU A 207 28.66 0.93 -38.07
C GLU A 207 27.44 0.21 -38.63
N LYS A 208 26.33 0.93 -38.82
CA LYS A 208 25.05 0.36 -39.27
C LYS A 208 24.41 1.20 -40.36
N ASP A 209 23.92 0.53 -41.38
CA ASP A 209 23.20 1.14 -42.49
C ASP A 209 21.73 1.39 -42.08
N LEU A 210 21.51 2.42 -41.26
CA LEU A 210 20.21 2.81 -40.77
C LEU A 210 19.61 3.92 -41.64
N GLU A 211 18.55 3.62 -42.39
CA GLU A 211 17.96 4.54 -43.37
C GLU A 211 16.61 5.10 -42.94
N THR A 212 15.78 4.27 -42.32
CA THR A 212 14.36 4.59 -41.99
C THR A 212 14.08 4.64 -40.51
N ILE A 213 13.06 5.44 -40.13
CA ILE A 213 12.72 5.67 -38.74
C ILE A 213 12.26 4.39 -38.01
N SER A 214 11.71 3.42 -38.72
CA SER A 214 11.34 2.13 -38.19
C SER A 214 12.51 1.33 -37.57
N GLN A 215 13.74 1.63 -38.00
CA GLN A 215 14.94 0.92 -37.54
C GLN A 215 15.48 1.45 -36.21
N ILE A 216 15.00 2.64 -35.78
CA ILE A 216 15.43 3.29 -34.52
C ILE A 216 14.29 3.49 -33.54
N GLN A 217 13.06 3.10 -33.90
CA GLN A 217 11.89 3.23 -33.01
C GLN A 217 11.90 2.21 -31.87
N THR A 218 11.36 2.58 -30.74
CA THR A 218 10.89 1.63 -29.72
C THR A 218 9.48 1.17 -30.11
N TYR A 219 9.31 -0.14 -30.37
CA TYR A 219 8.04 -0.73 -30.79
C TYR A 219 7.76 -2.05 -30.04
N PRO A 220 6.53 -2.29 -29.55
CA PRO A 220 5.41 -1.35 -29.48
C PRO A 220 5.69 -0.23 -28.47
N ALA A 221 5.16 0.97 -28.74
CA ALA A 221 5.21 2.06 -27.78
C ALA A 221 4.26 1.75 -26.61
N ILE A 222 4.72 2.00 -25.39
CA ILE A 222 3.85 1.99 -24.21
C ILE A 222 2.91 3.18 -24.36
N SER A 223 1.59 2.94 -24.27
CA SER A 223 0.55 3.96 -24.42
C SER A 223 -0.55 3.78 -23.39
N ILE A 224 -1.38 4.81 -23.21
CA ILE A 224 -2.55 4.80 -22.32
C ILE A 224 -3.80 5.24 -23.07
N GLN A 225 -4.94 4.90 -22.49
CA GLN A 225 -6.22 5.39 -22.96
C GLN A 225 -6.53 6.77 -22.37
N LYS A 226 -7.26 7.59 -23.14
CA LYS A 226 -7.80 8.88 -22.70
C LYS A 226 -8.62 8.69 -21.41
N GLY A 227 -8.48 9.63 -20.48
CA GLY A 227 -9.19 9.60 -19.19
C GLY A 227 -8.60 8.66 -18.15
N GLU A 228 -7.40 8.10 -18.38
CA GLU A 228 -6.65 7.36 -17.36
C GLU A 228 -6.30 8.28 -16.17
N LEU A 229 -6.14 7.69 -14.98
CA LEU A 229 -5.79 8.43 -13.77
C LEU A 229 -4.35 8.93 -13.85
N LEU A 230 -4.12 10.22 -13.56
CA LEU A 230 -2.77 10.82 -13.61
C LEU A 230 -1.77 10.08 -12.74
N PHE A 231 -2.22 9.52 -11.61
CA PHE A 231 -1.35 8.72 -10.75
C PHE A 231 -0.90 7.40 -11.40
N ASN A 232 -1.80 6.69 -12.07
CA ASN A 232 -1.46 5.45 -12.79
C ASN A 232 -0.46 5.76 -13.92
N ILE A 233 -0.63 6.90 -14.57
CA ILE A 233 0.28 7.39 -15.60
C ILE A 233 1.67 7.64 -15.02
N LEU A 234 1.76 8.32 -13.88
CA LEU A 234 3.04 8.57 -13.21
C LEU A 234 3.76 7.27 -12.85
N LEU A 235 3.02 6.29 -12.33
CA LEU A 235 3.58 4.97 -12.03
C LEU A 235 4.11 4.29 -13.28
N LEU A 236 3.33 4.26 -14.36
CA LEU A 236 3.72 3.65 -15.63
C LEU A 236 4.99 4.28 -16.20
N MET A 237 5.05 5.62 -16.21
CA MET A 237 6.22 6.36 -16.67
C MET A 237 7.44 6.12 -15.79
N THR A 238 7.25 5.98 -14.47
CA THR A 238 8.33 5.69 -13.50
C THR A 238 8.82 4.26 -13.63
N GLU A 239 7.93 3.28 -13.71
CA GLU A 239 8.23 1.86 -13.86
C GLU A 239 9.10 1.60 -15.12
N HIS A 240 8.68 2.17 -16.22
CA HIS A 240 9.37 1.97 -17.52
C HIS A 240 10.45 3.01 -17.83
N SER A 241 10.71 3.97 -16.93
CA SER A 241 11.69 5.06 -17.13
C SER A 241 11.46 5.88 -18.40
N ILE A 242 10.19 6.02 -18.83
CA ILE A 242 9.80 6.75 -20.04
C ILE A 242 9.39 8.19 -19.71
N LYS A 243 9.68 9.09 -20.66
CA LYS A 243 9.40 10.54 -20.51
C LYS A 243 8.29 11.02 -21.42
N HIS A 244 7.94 10.25 -22.44
CA HIS A 244 6.92 10.55 -23.44
C HIS A 244 5.96 9.38 -23.51
N LEU A 245 4.67 9.65 -23.34
CA LEU A 245 3.63 8.65 -23.27
C LEU A 245 2.50 8.98 -24.26
N PRO A 246 2.34 8.19 -25.32
CA PRO A 246 1.22 8.32 -26.24
C PRO A 246 -0.12 8.11 -25.54
N VAL A 247 -1.07 9.00 -25.81
CA VAL A 247 -2.45 8.91 -25.34
C VAL A 247 -3.34 8.60 -26.51
N LEU A 248 -4.13 7.53 -26.38
CA LEU A 248 -5.02 7.03 -27.43
C LEU A 248 -6.50 7.20 -27.01
N ASP A 249 -7.39 7.32 -28.01
CA ASP A 249 -8.83 7.22 -27.81
C ASP A 249 -9.33 5.76 -27.86
N GLU A 250 -10.62 5.55 -27.70
CA GLU A 250 -11.26 4.23 -27.72
C GLU A 250 -11.09 3.51 -29.09
N GLU A 251 -10.90 4.26 -30.16
CA GLU A 251 -10.63 3.76 -31.51
C GLU A 251 -9.13 3.54 -31.80
N ASN A 252 -8.26 3.74 -30.78
CA ASN A 252 -6.81 3.69 -30.87
C ASN A 252 -6.17 4.78 -31.76
N ASN A 253 -6.83 5.91 -31.97
CA ASN A 253 -6.20 7.06 -32.62
C ASN A 253 -5.42 7.88 -31.57
N VAL A 254 -4.37 8.55 -32.03
CA VAL A 254 -3.54 9.40 -31.17
C VAL A 254 -4.28 10.68 -30.80
N VAL A 255 -4.55 10.88 -29.51
CA VAL A 255 -5.08 12.12 -28.96
C VAL A 255 -3.96 13.14 -28.74
N GLY A 256 -2.80 12.66 -28.24
CA GLY A 256 -1.62 13.50 -28.00
C GLY A 256 -0.49 12.72 -27.35
N ILE A 257 0.54 13.46 -26.93
CA ILE A 257 1.66 12.96 -26.13
C ILE A 257 1.63 13.64 -24.79
N LEU A 258 1.71 12.86 -23.71
CA LEU A 258 1.94 13.38 -22.37
C LEU A 258 3.45 13.32 -22.08
N GLU A 259 4.01 14.46 -21.68
CA GLU A 259 5.38 14.51 -21.21
C GLU A 259 5.45 14.38 -19.69
N LEU A 260 6.44 13.66 -19.20
CA LEU A 260 6.64 13.46 -17.76
C LEU A 260 6.79 14.79 -17.01
N VAL A 261 7.38 15.82 -17.65
CA VAL A 261 7.56 17.14 -17.03
C VAL A 261 6.23 17.84 -16.74
N ASP A 262 5.22 17.68 -17.60
CA ASP A 262 3.90 18.29 -17.39
C ASP A 262 3.13 17.58 -16.32
N LEU A 263 3.18 16.24 -16.36
CA LEU A 263 2.62 15.41 -15.29
C LEU A 263 3.23 15.76 -13.91
N LEU A 264 4.52 16.00 -13.87
CA LEU A 264 5.25 16.35 -12.64
C LEU A 264 4.99 17.78 -12.16
N SER A 265 4.72 18.70 -13.07
CA SER A 265 4.24 20.04 -12.72
C SER A 265 2.91 19.96 -11.97
N PHE A 266 2.09 19.00 -12.32
CA PHE A 266 0.83 18.72 -11.63
C PHE A 266 1.04 18.10 -10.24
N PHE A 267 1.99 17.15 -10.08
CA PHE A 267 2.25 16.44 -8.83
C PHE A 267 3.26 17.12 -7.88
N SER A 268 3.76 18.31 -8.20
CA SER A 268 4.86 18.97 -7.50
C SER A 268 6.24 18.30 -7.65
N ASN A 269 7.22 19.08 -7.95
CA ASN A 269 8.58 18.81 -8.45
C ASN A 269 9.47 17.72 -7.80
N GLN A 270 9.00 16.90 -6.83
CA GLN A 270 9.91 16.12 -5.99
C GLN A 270 10.16 14.66 -6.44
N SER A 271 9.14 13.90 -6.88
CA SER A 271 9.33 12.46 -7.14
C SER A 271 10.21 12.15 -8.36
N HIS A 272 10.07 12.91 -9.43
CA HIS A 272 10.94 12.77 -10.62
C HIS A 272 12.39 13.12 -10.33
N LEU A 273 12.61 14.17 -9.55
CA LEU A 273 13.95 14.60 -9.20
C LEU A 273 14.70 13.50 -8.45
N ILE A 274 14.03 12.78 -7.53
CA ILE A 274 14.61 11.65 -6.79
C ILE A 274 15.05 10.54 -7.76
N THR A 275 14.18 10.11 -8.68
CA THR A 275 14.48 9.06 -9.64
C THR A 275 15.67 9.43 -10.55
N VAL A 276 15.65 10.65 -11.13
CA VAL A 276 16.75 11.15 -11.96
C VAL A 276 18.06 11.28 -11.17
N GLN A 277 17.99 11.69 -9.92
CA GLN A 277 19.17 11.78 -9.06
C GLN A 277 19.78 10.42 -8.79
N ILE A 278 18.96 9.37 -8.54
CA ILE A 278 19.44 8.00 -8.37
C ILE A 278 20.09 7.50 -9.66
N GLU A 279 19.43 7.65 -10.81
CA GLU A 279 19.95 7.19 -12.09
C GLU A 279 21.28 7.88 -12.47
N ARG A 280 21.41 9.18 -12.17
CA ARG A 280 22.61 9.98 -12.42
C ARG A 280 23.65 9.95 -11.31
N ALA A 281 23.37 9.25 -10.22
CA ALA A 281 24.30 9.15 -9.09
C ALA A 281 25.63 8.54 -9.55
N LYS A 282 26.73 9.21 -9.21
CA LYS A 282 28.09 8.77 -9.53
C LYS A 282 28.82 8.17 -8.33
N ASN A 283 28.29 8.39 -7.14
CA ASN A 283 28.81 7.92 -5.87
C ASN A 283 27.67 7.64 -4.90
N ILE A 284 27.98 7.01 -3.78
CA ILE A 284 27.04 6.62 -2.73
C ILE A 284 26.37 7.83 -2.10
N GLU A 285 27.11 8.92 -1.88
CA GLU A 285 26.61 10.15 -1.27
C GLU A 285 25.44 10.75 -2.08
N ASN A 286 25.47 10.64 -3.39
CA ASN A 286 24.37 11.10 -4.25
C ASN A 286 23.11 10.25 -4.04
N VAL A 287 23.25 8.92 -3.84
CA VAL A 287 22.13 8.02 -3.54
C VAL A 287 21.55 8.32 -2.16
N VAL A 288 22.39 8.52 -1.15
CA VAL A 288 21.99 8.91 0.21
C VAL A 288 21.19 10.23 0.21
N ALA A 289 21.66 11.23 -0.55
CA ALA A 289 20.95 12.50 -0.67
C ALA A 289 19.56 12.35 -1.32
N ALA A 290 19.45 11.51 -2.34
CA ALA A 290 18.18 11.20 -2.99
C ALA A 290 17.21 10.47 -2.03
N ALA A 291 17.73 9.52 -1.26
CA ALA A 291 16.96 8.75 -0.29
C ALA A 291 16.33 9.60 0.81
N LYS A 292 17.05 10.60 1.35
CA LYS A 292 16.50 11.54 2.35
C LYS A 292 15.31 12.35 1.84
N ARG A 293 15.28 12.65 0.53
CA ARG A 293 14.14 13.36 -0.09
C ARG A 293 12.90 12.48 -0.20
N LEU A 294 13.09 11.15 -0.31
CA LEU A 294 11.98 10.20 -0.35
C LEU A 294 11.12 10.26 0.92
N ASP A 295 11.72 10.34 2.11
CA ASP A 295 10.98 10.42 3.38
C ASP A 295 10.09 11.67 3.46
N VAL A 296 10.63 12.82 3.00
CA VAL A 296 9.87 14.08 2.94
C VAL A 296 8.67 13.93 1.99
N MET A 297 8.89 13.29 0.84
CA MET A 297 7.84 13.04 -0.15
C MET A 297 6.75 12.13 0.41
N ILE A 298 7.11 11.03 1.09
CA ILE A 298 6.16 10.11 1.72
C ILE A 298 5.27 10.85 2.72
N GLY A 299 5.87 11.66 3.60
CA GLY A 299 5.14 12.49 4.55
C GLY A 299 4.16 13.45 3.87
N ALA A 300 4.58 14.12 2.80
CA ALA A 300 3.73 15.02 2.02
C ALA A 300 2.57 14.29 1.32
N LEU A 301 2.82 13.10 0.73
CA LEU A 301 1.79 12.28 0.10
C LEU A 301 0.77 11.79 1.13
N HIS A 302 1.23 11.30 2.28
CA HIS A 302 0.34 10.86 3.36
C HIS A 302 -0.51 12.01 3.91
N ALA A 303 0.09 13.17 4.23
CA ALA A 303 -0.61 14.36 4.72
C ALA A 303 -1.70 14.87 3.76
N LYS A 304 -1.53 14.59 2.49
CA LYS A 304 -2.50 14.90 1.43
C LYS A 304 -3.53 13.79 1.19
N GLY A 305 -3.57 12.72 1.97
CA GLY A 305 -4.58 11.66 1.89
C GLY A 305 -4.36 10.63 0.76
N VAL A 306 -3.14 10.53 0.21
CA VAL A 306 -2.83 9.49 -0.79
C VAL A 306 -2.94 8.11 -0.16
N LYS A 307 -3.72 7.21 -0.78
CA LYS A 307 -3.87 5.85 -0.29
C LYS A 307 -2.52 5.15 -0.12
N SER A 308 -2.38 4.40 0.97
CA SER A 308 -1.14 3.74 1.37
C SER A 308 -0.60 2.79 0.30
N ARG A 309 -1.48 2.09 -0.44
CA ARG A 309 -1.09 1.19 -1.54
C ARG A 309 -0.36 1.88 -2.68
N TYR A 310 -0.71 3.14 -2.97
CA TYR A 310 -0.04 3.91 -4.02
C TYR A 310 1.29 4.48 -3.53
N ILE A 311 1.34 4.91 -2.28
CA ILE A 311 2.59 5.33 -1.63
C ILE A 311 3.56 4.14 -1.64
N ALA A 312 3.12 2.95 -1.21
CA ALA A 312 3.94 1.74 -1.20
C ALA A 312 4.47 1.39 -2.61
N LYS A 313 3.62 1.45 -3.64
CA LYS A 313 4.04 1.16 -5.02
C LYS A 313 5.09 2.15 -5.50
N LEU A 314 4.89 3.46 -5.28
CA LEU A 314 5.86 4.49 -5.67
C LEU A 314 7.18 4.34 -4.92
N VAL A 315 7.13 4.14 -3.60
CA VAL A 315 8.32 3.95 -2.76
C VAL A 315 9.09 2.71 -3.19
N SER A 316 8.39 1.59 -3.43
CA SER A 316 9.04 0.35 -3.87
C SER A 316 9.73 0.50 -5.22
N GLU A 317 9.17 1.23 -6.18
CA GLU A 317 9.84 1.50 -7.47
C GLU A 317 11.09 2.37 -7.29
N ILE A 318 11.05 3.38 -6.43
CA ILE A 318 12.21 4.22 -6.13
C ILE A 318 13.28 3.41 -5.39
N ASN A 319 12.89 2.63 -4.37
CA ASN A 319 13.80 1.76 -3.64
C ASN A 319 14.46 0.74 -4.58
N ARG A 320 13.68 0.11 -5.47
CA ARG A 320 14.21 -0.81 -6.47
C ARG A 320 15.30 -0.17 -7.33
N LYS A 321 15.11 1.07 -7.77
CA LYS A 321 16.13 1.82 -8.52
C LYS A 321 17.38 2.09 -7.67
N MET A 322 17.21 2.35 -6.37
CA MET A 322 18.36 2.46 -5.45
C MET A 322 19.14 1.14 -5.39
N TYR A 323 18.46 0.02 -5.19
CA TYR A 323 19.09 -1.31 -5.15
C TYR A 323 19.80 -1.66 -6.45
N ILE A 324 19.21 -1.36 -7.62
CA ILE A 324 19.86 -1.55 -8.93
C ILE A 324 21.14 -0.70 -9.00
N LYS A 325 21.05 0.57 -8.60
CA LYS A 325 22.21 1.48 -8.64
C LYS A 325 23.32 1.04 -7.71
N LEU A 326 23.00 0.56 -6.52
CA LEU A 326 23.96 0.00 -5.59
C LEU A 326 24.58 -1.30 -6.12
N PHE A 327 23.79 -2.15 -6.76
CA PHE A 327 24.29 -3.35 -7.41
C PHE A 327 25.35 -3.00 -8.47
N GLU A 328 25.07 -2.02 -9.33
CA GLU A 328 26.02 -1.54 -10.35
C GLU A 328 27.31 -0.96 -9.74
N MET A 329 27.22 -0.28 -8.59
CA MET A 329 28.36 0.40 -7.97
C MET A 329 29.23 -0.50 -7.10
N ILE A 330 28.65 -1.51 -6.45
CA ILE A 330 29.29 -2.28 -5.38
C ILE A 330 29.60 -3.72 -5.81
N ILE A 331 28.66 -4.37 -6.54
CA ILE A 331 28.88 -5.75 -6.98
C ILE A 331 29.86 -5.76 -8.15
N PRO A 332 30.95 -6.55 -8.07
CA PRO A 332 31.92 -6.63 -9.16
C PRO A 332 31.29 -6.99 -10.49
N HIS A 333 31.64 -6.27 -11.54
CA HIS A 333 31.05 -6.46 -12.88
C HIS A 333 31.17 -7.91 -13.38
N ALA A 334 32.24 -8.61 -13.01
CA ALA A 334 32.44 -10.02 -13.34
C ALA A 334 31.36 -10.97 -12.75
N TRP A 335 30.56 -10.50 -11.76
CA TRP A 335 29.51 -11.29 -11.14
C TRP A 335 28.13 -11.00 -11.72
N HIS A 336 27.95 -9.90 -12.48
CA HIS A 336 26.63 -9.43 -12.91
C HIS A 336 25.83 -10.49 -13.68
N ASP A 337 26.51 -11.25 -14.57
CA ASP A 337 25.88 -12.32 -15.34
C ASP A 337 25.89 -13.68 -14.64
N ARG A 338 26.40 -13.75 -13.40
CA ARG A 338 26.59 -14.96 -12.62
C ARG A 338 25.92 -14.93 -11.23
N CYS A 339 25.26 -13.85 -10.88
CA CYS A 339 24.47 -13.74 -9.66
C CYS A 339 23.19 -12.96 -9.88
N THR A 340 22.25 -13.05 -8.95
CA THR A 340 21.05 -12.21 -8.90
C THR A 340 20.84 -11.67 -7.51
N LEU A 341 20.58 -10.37 -7.42
CA LEU A 341 20.11 -9.70 -6.21
C LEU A 341 18.59 -9.86 -6.15
N ILE A 342 18.09 -10.36 -5.03
CA ILE A 342 16.67 -10.51 -4.75
C ILE A 342 16.27 -9.72 -3.50
N LEU A 343 15.13 -9.08 -3.55
CA LEU A 343 14.48 -8.45 -2.40
C LEU A 343 13.48 -9.42 -1.81
N LEU A 344 13.37 -9.41 -0.48
CA LEU A 344 12.56 -10.34 0.29
C LEU A 344 11.51 -9.57 1.11
N GLY A 345 10.69 -10.27 1.83
CA GLY A 345 9.77 -9.70 2.81
C GLY A 345 8.85 -8.61 2.25
N SER A 346 8.77 -7.46 2.92
CA SER A 346 7.91 -6.34 2.53
C SER A 346 8.37 -5.64 1.26
N GLU A 347 9.68 -5.56 1.02
CA GLU A 347 10.24 -5.03 -0.23
C GLU A 347 9.94 -5.95 -1.41
N GLY A 348 10.14 -7.26 -1.27
CA GLY A 348 9.82 -8.23 -2.31
C GLY A 348 8.33 -8.21 -2.71
N ARG A 349 7.44 -7.89 -1.77
CA ARG A 349 6.01 -7.70 -2.03
C ARG A 349 5.63 -6.32 -2.55
N ALA A 350 6.55 -5.40 -2.72
CA ALA A 350 6.28 -3.99 -3.04
C ALA A 350 5.24 -3.35 -2.09
N SER A 351 5.38 -3.59 -0.79
CA SER A 351 4.46 -3.13 0.27
C SER A 351 5.14 -2.30 1.37
N GLN A 352 6.43 -2.05 1.28
CA GLN A 352 7.16 -1.19 2.19
C GLN A 352 6.89 0.29 1.84
N MET A 353 6.50 1.08 2.83
CA MET A 353 6.18 2.50 2.65
C MET A 353 7.23 3.43 3.25
N LEU A 354 7.93 2.95 4.29
CA LEU A 354 9.09 3.60 4.90
C LEU A 354 10.21 2.58 4.98
N ARG A 355 11.45 3.03 5.00
CA ARG A 355 12.62 2.17 5.17
C ARG A 355 12.71 1.69 6.63
N THR A 356 12.02 0.59 6.93
CA THR A 356 11.92 0.02 8.29
C THR A 356 12.88 -1.13 8.54
N ASP A 357 13.26 -1.82 7.50
CA ASP A 357 14.17 -2.96 7.49
C ASP A 357 14.75 -3.16 6.08
N GLN A 358 15.79 -3.94 5.97
CA GLN A 358 16.38 -4.38 4.71
C GLN A 358 16.34 -5.91 4.67
N ASP A 359 15.51 -6.45 3.76
CA ASP A 359 15.40 -7.88 3.52
C ASP A 359 15.91 -8.19 2.10
N ASN A 360 17.08 -8.81 1.99
CA ASN A 360 17.73 -9.05 0.69
C ASN A 360 18.57 -10.32 0.68
N ALA A 361 18.81 -10.85 -0.53
CA ALA A 361 19.66 -12.02 -0.72
C ALA A 361 20.43 -11.91 -2.04
N LEU A 362 21.53 -12.65 -2.12
CA LEU A 362 22.34 -12.79 -3.31
C LEU A 362 22.45 -14.27 -3.68
N VAL A 363 21.94 -14.62 -4.86
CA VAL A 363 21.99 -15.99 -5.39
C VAL A 363 23.05 -16.05 -6.46
N PHE A 364 23.98 -16.96 -6.33
CA PHE A 364 25.02 -17.21 -7.32
C PHE A 364 24.63 -18.38 -8.24
N GLU A 365 25.20 -18.37 -9.45
CA GLU A 365 25.14 -19.46 -10.41
C GLU A 365 25.79 -20.74 -9.82
N GLU A 366 25.40 -21.91 -10.30
CA GLU A 366 25.93 -23.21 -9.89
C GLU A 366 27.46 -23.25 -10.00
N GLY A 367 28.10 -23.74 -8.94
CA GLY A 367 29.56 -23.85 -8.87
C GLY A 367 30.32 -22.51 -8.84
N PHE A 368 29.61 -21.40 -8.63
CA PHE A 368 30.23 -20.07 -8.50
C PHE A 368 29.98 -19.50 -7.11
N MET A 369 31.04 -19.34 -6.32
CA MET A 369 31.04 -18.64 -5.04
C MET A 369 32.37 -17.89 -4.89
N PRO A 370 32.37 -16.57 -5.11
CA PRO A 370 33.59 -15.76 -5.01
C PRO A 370 34.16 -15.76 -3.58
N GLU A 371 35.48 -15.81 -3.43
CA GLU A 371 36.15 -15.81 -2.13
C GLU A 371 35.91 -14.51 -1.34
N ASP A 372 35.75 -13.40 -2.04
CA ASP A 372 35.52 -12.06 -1.49
C ASP A 372 34.02 -11.71 -1.35
N ALA A 373 33.10 -12.67 -1.57
CA ALA A 373 31.66 -12.44 -1.47
C ALA A 373 31.25 -11.82 -0.13
N SER A 374 31.83 -12.26 0.99
CA SER A 374 31.53 -11.73 2.32
C SER A 374 31.93 -10.25 2.49
N LEU A 375 33.04 -9.82 1.89
CA LEU A 375 33.47 -8.43 1.92
C LEU A 375 32.57 -7.52 1.09
N VAL A 376 32.18 -8.00 -0.10
CA VAL A 376 31.30 -7.27 -1.01
C VAL A 376 29.89 -7.12 -0.40
N THR A 377 29.32 -8.19 0.14
CA THR A 377 28.01 -8.16 0.78
C THR A 377 28.02 -7.32 2.05
N GLN A 378 29.09 -7.37 2.86
CA GLN A 378 29.28 -6.49 4.01
C GLN A 378 29.21 -5.02 3.59
N ARG A 379 29.97 -4.63 2.55
CA ARG A 379 29.95 -3.25 2.04
C ARG A 379 28.57 -2.85 1.51
N PHE A 380 27.87 -3.76 0.86
CA PHE A 380 26.51 -3.48 0.36
C PHE A 380 25.53 -3.17 1.50
N ILE A 381 25.55 -3.96 2.57
CA ILE A 381 24.72 -3.77 3.76
C ILE A 381 25.07 -2.46 4.49
N GLU A 382 26.36 -2.12 4.63
CA GLU A 382 26.81 -0.86 5.23
C GLU A 382 26.29 0.35 4.45
N VAL A 383 26.30 0.28 3.12
CA VAL A 383 25.76 1.37 2.29
C VAL A 383 24.25 1.47 2.42
N LEU A 384 23.52 0.36 2.54
CA LEU A 384 22.10 0.39 2.83
C LEU A 384 21.80 1.04 4.19
N ASP A 385 22.62 0.77 5.23
CA ASP A 385 22.54 1.47 6.51
C ASP A 385 22.74 2.99 6.34
N GLU A 386 23.75 3.41 5.55
CA GLU A 386 24.02 4.82 5.24
C GLU A 386 22.84 5.51 4.51
N ILE A 387 22.13 4.78 3.66
CA ILE A 387 20.93 5.25 2.94
C ILE A 387 19.70 5.34 3.85
N GLY A 388 19.73 4.66 4.99
CA GLY A 388 18.67 4.67 5.99
C GLY A 388 17.75 3.45 5.93
N PHE A 389 18.23 2.31 5.43
CA PHE A 389 17.59 1.01 5.61
C PHE A 389 18.19 0.32 6.84
N PRO A 390 17.48 0.25 7.97
CA PRO A 390 18.00 -0.43 9.17
C PRO A 390 18.20 -1.93 8.91
N ARG A 391 19.14 -2.54 9.59
CA ARG A 391 19.34 -4.00 9.52
C ARG A 391 18.14 -4.74 10.04
N CYS A 392 17.78 -5.81 9.34
CA CYS A 392 16.71 -6.72 9.75
C CYS A 392 17.11 -7.46 11.04
N GLU A 393 16.28 -7.36 12.09
CA GLU A 393 16.50 -8.09 13.36
C GLU A 393 16.44 -9.63 13.15
N GLY A 394 15.77 -10.11 12.10
CA GLY A 394 15.71 -11.52 11.70
C GLY A 394 16.91 -11.97 10.86
N GLU A 395 17.90 -11.11 10.63
CA GLU A 395 19.11 -11.41 9.83
C GLU A 395 18.81 -11.89 8.39
N ILE A 396 17.71 -11.40 7.81
CA ILE A 396 17.30 -11.72 6.43
C ILE A 396 18.06 -10.81 5.44
N MET A 397 19.37 -10.97 5.41
CA MET A 397 20.26 -10.12 4.63
C MET A 397 21.37 -10.94 3.99
N MET A 398 21.87 -10.50 2.83
CA MET A 398 22.93 -11.18 2.07
C MET A 398 24.27 -11.27 2.83
N ILE A 399 24.44 -10.55 3.94
CA ILE A 399 25.59 -10.73 4.83
C ILE A 399 25.53 -12.06 5.60
N ASN A 400 24.32 -12.61 5.79
CA ASN A 400 24.12 -13.91 6.38
C ASN A 400 24.33 -14.99 5.31
N PRO A 401 25.21 -16.00 5.52
CA PRO A 401 25.45 -17.09 4.57
C PRO A 401 24.18 -17.85 4.16
N LYS A 402 23.14 -17.84 4.99
CA LYS A 402 21.83 -18.41 4.68
C LYS A 402 21.21 -17.74 3.44
N TRP A 403 21.45 -16.47 3.22
CA TRP A 403 20.87 -15.65 2.15
C TRP A 403 21.89 -15.23 1.08
N CYS A 404 23.13 -15.76 1.14
CA CYS A 404 24.18 -15.49 0.16
C CYS A 404 24.90 -16.80 -0.21
N LYS A 405 24.45 -17.45 -1.28
CA LYS A 405 24.97 -18.78 -1.66
C LYS A 405 24.59 -19.16 -3.09
N PRO A 406 25.21 -20.24 -3.64
CA PRO A 406 24.88 -20.76 -4.96
C PRO A 406 23.46 -21.34 -5.04
N ILE A 407 22.93 -21.42 -6.27
CA ILE A 407 21.55 -21.87 -6.55
C ILE A 407 21.28 -23.31 -6.08
N GLU A 408 22.27 -24.21 -6.17
CA GLU A 408 22.13 -25.59 -5.70
C GLU A 408 21.87 -25.64 -4.19
N SER A 409 22.55 -24.82 -3.40
CA SER A 409 22.32 -24.73 -1.95
C SER A 409 20.97 -24.13 -1.59
N TYR A 410 20.44 -23.22 -2.43
CA TYR A 410 19.06 -22.75 -2.30
C TYR A 410 18.05 -23.85 -2.60
N LYS A 411 18.30 -24.71 -3.62
CA LYS A 411 17.45 -25.86 -3.92
C LYS A 411 17.43 -26.90 -2.76
N GLU A 412 18.60 -27.10 -2.11
CA GLU A 412 18.68 -27.93 -0.90
C GLU A 412 17.85 -27.35 0.25
N ASP A 413 17.89 -26.04 0.46
CA ASP A 413 17.05 -25.37 1.46
C ASP A 413 15.56 -25.51 1.13
N ILE A 414 15.14 -25.24 -0.12
CA ILE A 414 13.75 -25.41 -0.56
C ILE A 414 13.28 -26.84 -0.32
N TYR A 415 14.12 -27.83 -0.64
CA TYR A 415 13.82 -29.23 -0.36
C TYR A 415 13.64 -29.47 1.15
N ARG A 416 14.55 -28.97 1.98
CA ARG A 416 14.48 -29.10 3.45
C ARG A 416 13.25 -28.39 4.03
N TRP A 417 12.89 -27.19 3.55
CA TRP A 417 11.70 -26.47 4.02
C TRP A 417 10.41 -27.25 3.83
N ILE A 418 10.36 -28.10 2.82
CA ILE A 418 9.20 -28.91 2.48
C ILE A 418 9.21 -30.26 3.24
N GLU A 419 10.36 -30.92 3.31
CA GLU A 419 10.48 -32.25 3.92
C GLU A 419 10.57 -32.23 5.46
N GLU A 420 11.02 -31.12 6.03
CA GLU A 420 11.17 -30.94 7.47
C GLU A 420 10.22 -29.86 7.99
N PRO A 421 8.92 -30.16 8.15
CA PRO A 421 7.90 -29.16 8.53
C PRO A 421 8.11 -28.67 9.96
N ASN A 422 8.70 -27.48 10.10
CA ASN A 422 8.85 -26.76 11.35
C ASN A 422 8.65 -25.25 11.13
N TYR A 423 8.48 -24.51 12.22
CA TYR A 423 8.14 -23.09 12.16
C TYR A 423 9.21 -22.25 11.41
N GLU A 424 10.49 -22.51 11.65
CA GLU A 424 11.58 -21.77 11.02
C GLU A 424 11.60 -21.97 9.51
N ASN A 425 11.52 -23.24 9.05
CA ASN A 425 11.48 -23.59 7.64
C ASN A 425 10.26 -22.96 6.93
N PHE A 426 9.10 -22.91 7.60
CA PHE A 426 7.92 -22.25 7.03
C PHE A 426 8.08 -20.74 6.92
N MET A 427 8.73 -20.10 7.89
CA MET A 427 9.00 -18.68 7.81
C MET A 427 10.00 -18.35 6.69
N ASP A 428 11.06 -19.15 6.54
CA ASP A 428 12.03 -19.00 5.47
C ASP A 428 11.37 -19.18 4.09
N MET A 429 10.58 -20.24 3.93
CA MET A 429 9.81 -20.48 2.72
C MET A 429 8.84 -19.33 2.41
N ALA A 430 8.16 -18.79 3.43
CA ALA A 430 7.25 -17.68 3.29
C ALA A 430 7.97 -16.38 2.85
N ILE A 431 9.14 -16.11 3.42
CA ILE A 431 9.99 -14.98 3.07
C ILE A 431 10.50 -15.12 1.65
N PHE A 432 10.97 -16.32 1.29
CA PHE A 432 11.50 -16.61 -0.04
C PHE A 432 10.40 -16.57 -1.12
N PHE A 433 9.20 -17.07 -0.86
CA PHE A 433 8.08 -17.02 -1.81
C PHE A 433 7.59 -15.60 -2.12
N ASP A 434 7.89 -14.65 -1.25
CA ASP A 434 7.61 -13.22 -1.47
C ASP A 434 8.77 -12.51 -2.19
N SER A 435 9.78 -13.23 -2.66
CA SER A 435 10.97 -12.63 -3.26
C SER A 435 10.75 -12.10 -4.67
N THR A 436 11.47 -11.03 -4.99
CA THR A 436 11.47 -10.40 -6.32
C THR A 436 12.91 -10.12 -6.77
N PRO A 437 13.32 -10.54 -7.98
CA PRO A 437 14.66 -10.26 -8.51
C PRO A 437 14.75 -8.78 -8.93
N VAL A 438 15.89 -8.15 -8.64
CA VAL A 438 16.09 -6.72 -8.89
C VAL A 438 17.19 -6.45 -9.89
N ALA A 439 18.33 -7.13 -9.78
CA ALA A 439 19.49 -6.92 -10.66
C ALA A 439 20.25 -8.23 -10.88
N GLY A 440 21.05 -8.27 -11.92
CA GLY A 440 21.84 -9.43 -12.32
C GLY A 440 21.05 -10.45 -13.15
N LYS A 441 21.43 -11.73 -13.08
CA LYS A 441 20.89 -12.85 -13.87
C LYS A 441 19.55 -13.34 -13.30
N GLN A 442 18.46 -12.68 -13.67
CA GLN A 442 17.10 -12.94 -13.11
C GLN A 442 16.61 -14.39 -13.35
N SER A 443 17.14 -15.10 -14.34
CA SER A 443 16.78 -16.51 -14.59
C SER A 443 17.10 -17.44 -13.40
N LEU A 444 18.09 -17.10 -12.56
CA LEU A 444 18.40 -17.87 -11.34
C LEU A 444 17.22 -17.83 -10.34
N HIS A 445 16.60 -16.67 -10.17
CA HIS A 445 15.41 -16.55 -9.32
C HIS A 445 14.22 -17.32 -9.91
N THR A 446 13.97 -17.18 -11.22
CA THR A 446 12.87 -17.89 -11.90
C THR A 446 13.00 -19.39 -11.71
N GLU A 447 14.22 -19.95 -11.88
CA GLU A 447 14.50 -21.37 -11.68
C GLU A 447 14.22 -21.84 -10.24
N LEU A 448 14.54 -21.02 -9.24
CA LEU A 448 14.26 -21.34 -7.83
C LEU A 448 12.76 -21.30 -7.52
N ILE A 449 12.01 -20.34 -8.06
CA ILE A 449 10.56 -20.29 -7.90
C ILE A 449 9.88 -21.47 -8.60
N ASP A 450 10.32 -21.85 -9.80
CA ASP A 450 9.83 -23.05 -10.51
C ASP A 450 10.12 -24.31 -9.72
N TYR A 451 11.30 -24.41 -9.13
CA TYR A 451 11.67 -25.54 -8.27
C TYR A 451 10.79 -25.61 -7.01
N LEU A 452 10.53 -24.46 -6.36
CA LEU A 452 9.63 -24.38 -5.20
C LEU A 452 8.23 -24.91 -5.56
N PHE A 453 7.63 -24.40 -6.64
CA PHE A 453 6.30 -24.86 -7.07
C PHE A 453 6.27 -26.35 -7.40
N SER A 454 7.29 -26.84 -8.11
CA SER A 454 7.40 -28.27 -8.42
C SER A 454 7.46 -29.15 -7.17
N LYS A 455 8.15 -28.70 -6.12
CA LYS A 455 8.25 -29.44 -4.85
C LYS A 455 6.96 -29.38 -4.04
N VAL A 456 6.29 -28.25 -4.00
CA VAL A 456 4.97 -28.11 -3.36
C VAL A 456 3.93 -28.99 -4.05
N GLU A 457 3.93 -29.09 -5.39
CA GLU A 457 3.04 -29.97 -6.16
C GLU A 457 3.30 -31.46 -5.85
N GLN A 458 4.56 -31.86 -5.63
CA GLN A 458 4.94 -33.23 -5.25
C GLN A 458 4.55 -33.57 -3.81
N THR A 459 4.45 -32.56 -2.92
CA THR A 459 4.17 -32.73 -1.48
C THR A 459 3.03 -31.83 -1.03
N PRO A 460 1.77 -32.02 -1.53
CA PRO A 460 0.65 -31.10 -1.23
C PRO A 460 0.32 -30.98 0.27
N SER A 461 0.68 -31.97 1.10
CA SER A 461 0.47 -31.93 2.55
C SER A 461 1.20 -30.79 3.25
N ILE A 462 2.26 -30.23 2.62
CA ILE A 462 2.99 -29.09 3.17
C ILE A 462 2.11 -27.84 3.29
N LEU A 463 1.13 -27.67 2.40
CA LEU A 463 0.25 -26.51 2.37
C LEU A 463 -0.55 -26.33 3.66
N MET A 464 -1.03 -27.42 4.24
CA MET A 464 -1.72 -27.41 5.54
C MET A 464 -0.80 -26.93 6.67
N HIS A 465 0.42 -27.46 6.72
CA HIS A 465 1.41 -27.05 7.72
C HIS A 465 1.85 -25.60 7.51
N PHE A 466 2.06 -25.19 6.26
CA PHE A 466 2.42 -23.83 5.92
C PHE A 466 1.32 -22.83 6.29
N ALA A 467 0.06 -23.11 5.95
CA ALA A 467 -1.08 -22.27 6.26
C ALA A 467 -1.32 -22.13 7.77
N ARG A 468 -0.95 -23.13 8.58
CA ARG A 468 -1.14 -23.10 10.04
C ARG A 468 -0.47 -21.91 10.73
N ALA A 469 0.54 -21.30 10.13
CA ALA A 469 1.18 -20.11 10.69
C ALA A 469 0.21 -18.93 10.89
N ILE A 470 -0.96 -18.89 10.22
CA ILE A 470 -2.00 -17.87 10.50
C ILE A 470 -2.51 -17.89 11.95
N GLU A 471 -2.35 -19.03 12.64
CA GLU A 471 -2.81 -19.21 14.01
C GLU A 471 -1.77 -18.76 15.06
N THR A 472 -0.54 -18.44 14.63
CA THR A 472 0.58 -18.07 15.52
C THR A 472 0.29 -16.83 16.35
N PHE A 473 -0.45 -15.86 15.78
CA PHE A 473 -0.80 -14.62 16.47
C PHE A 473 -2.30 -14.53 16.66
N GLU A 474 -2.69 -14.18 17.88
CA GLU A 474 -4.08 -13.91 18.20
C GLU A 474 -4.51 -12.57 17.57
N SER A 475 -5.79 -12.49 17.22
CA SER A 475 -6.36 -11.23 16.77
C SER A 475 -6.45 -10.26 17.95
N PRO A 476 -6.10 -8.99 17.77
CA PRO A 476 -6.28 -7.98 18.82
C PRO A 476 -7.76 -7.55 19.01
N LEU A 477 -8.71 -8.38 18.55
CA LEU A 477 -10.13 -8.16 18.70
C LEU A 477 -10.76 -9.32 19.49
N GLY A 478 -11.24 -9.03 20.68
CA GLY A 478 -11.91 -9.98 21.56
C GLY A 478 -13.35 -10.33 21.14
N LEU A 479 -13.99 -11.21 21.88
CA LEU A 479 -15.32 -11.79 21.58
C LEU A 479 -16.44 -10.74 21.40
N PHE A 480 -16.35 -9.61 22.09
CA PHE A 480 -17.34 -8.52 22.01
C PHE A 480 -16.85 -7.33 21.18
N SER A 481 -15.91 -7.56 20.26
CA SER A 481 -15.30 -6.51 19.44
C SER A 481 -14.53 -5.44 20.25
N GLN A 482 -14.13 -5.75 21.49
CA GLN A 482 -13.19 -4.93 22.24
C GLN A 482 -11.77 -5.16 21.72
N PHE A 483 -10.92 -4.13 21.84
CA PHE A 483 -9.51 -4.28 21.55
C PHE A 483 -8.80 -5.03 22.69
N VAL A 484 -8.05 -6.05 22.32
CA VAL A 484 -7.16 -6.78 23.24
C VAL A 484 -5.75 -6.19 23.10
N HIS A 485 -5.24 -5.66 24.17
CA HIS A 485 -3.93 -5.01 24.20
C HIS A 485 -2.83 -5.99 24.61
N ASP A 486 -1.63 -5.74 24.12
CA ASP A 486 -0.44 -6.44 24.62
C ASP A 486 -0.19 -6.04 26.10
N LYS A 487 0.16 -7.03 26.95
CA LYS A 487 0.47 -6.78 28.36
C LYS A 487 1.63 -5.82 28.59
N ALA A 488 2.56 -5.75 27.62
CA ALA A 488 3.74 -4.88 27.67
C ALA A 488 3.45 -3.48 27.11
N HIS A 489 2.41 -3.33 26.23
CA HIS A 489 2.08 -2.10 25.52
C HIS A 489 0.62 -1.73 25.80
N LYS A 490 0.39 -1.09 26.95
CA LYS A 490 -0.96 -0.72 27.39
C LYS A 490 -1.59 0.26 26.39
N ASN A 491 -2.79 -0.08 25.90
CA ASN A 491 -3.56 0.70 24.92
C ASN A 491 -2.96 0.75 23.50
N GLU A 492 -2.04 -0.16 23.17
CA GLU A 492 -1.44 -0.27 21.84
C GLU A 492 -1.67 -1.66 21.24
N ILE A 493 -1.69 -1.73 19.92
CA ILE A 493 -1.88 -2.95 19.13
C ILE A 493 -0.70 -3.09 18.18
N ASP A 494 0.00 -4.24 18.21
CA ASP A 494 0.94 -4.62 17.14
C ASP A 494 0.14 -5.00 15.88
N ILE A 495 -0.02 -4.06 14.97
CA ILE A 495 -0.82 -4.25 13.77
C ILE A 495 -0.16 -5.21 12.77
N LYS A 496 1.18 -5.33 12.80
CA LYS A 496 1.92 -6.26 11.94
C LYS A 496 1.63 -7.71 12.34
N LYS A 497 1.72 -8.04 13.64
CA LYS A 497 1.48 -9.39 14.15
C LYS A 497 0.00 -9.71 14.24
N GLY A 498 -0.78 -8.82 14.86
CA GLY A 498 -2.18 -9.09 15.18
C GLY A 498 -3.14 -9.07 13.99
N ALA A 499 -2.79 -8.38 12.90
CA ALA A 499 -3.69 -8.18 11.76
C ALA A 499 -3.04 -8.54 10.42
N LEU A 500 -1.98 -7.82 10.02
CA LEU A 500 -1.37 -7.95 8.70
C LEU A 500 -0.78 -9.35 8.47
N PHE A 501 -0.18 -9.97 9.48
CA PHE A 501 0.42 -11.28 9.33
C PHE A 501 -0.60 -12.33 8.89
N ALA A 502 -1.74 -12.43 9.57
CA ALA A 502 -2.76 -13.42 9.25
C ALA A 502 -3.36 -13.21 7.84
N LEU A 503 -3.61 -11.96 7.46
CA LEU A 503 -4.11 -11.63 6.12
C LEU A 503 -3.08 -11.99 5.05
N ILE A 504 -1.84 -11.50 5.18
CA ILE A 504 -0.77 -11.70 4.19
C ILE A 504 -0.42 -13.19 4.08
N HIS A 505 -0.27 -13.89 5.21
CA HIS A 505 0.12 -15.29 5.20
C HIS A 505 -1.01 -16.21 4.69
N GLY A 506 -2.26 -15.91 5.03
CA GLY A 506 -3.41 -16.65 4.48
C GLY A 506 -3.53 -16.49 2.96
N VAL A 507 -3.41 -15.25 2.45
CA VAL A 507 -3.37 -14.98 1.00
C VAL A 507 -2.17 -15.66 0.33
N ARG A 508 -1.01 -15.66 0.99
CA ARG A 508 0.21 -16.34 0.51
C ARG A 508 0.01 -17.85 0.41
N SER A 509 -0.61 -18.47 1.40
CA SER A 509 -0.87 -19.92 1.42
C SER A 509 -1.79 -20.34 0.26
N LEU A 510 -2.86 -19.59 0.02
CA LEU A 510 -3.74 -19.82 -1.13
C LEU A 510 -3.04 -19.54 -2.46
N ALA A 511 -2.20 -18.50 -2.53
CA ALA A 511 -1.42 -18.20 -3.73
C ALA A 511 -0.41 -19.31 -4.05
N LEU A 512 0.22 -19.89 -3.04
CA LEU A 512 1.14 -21.02 -3.21
C LEU A 512 0.42 -22.27 -3.72
N GLU A 513 -0.76 -22.60 -3.18
CA GLU A 513 -1.61 -23.71 -3.63
C GLU A 513 -2.02 -23.57 -5.10
N HIS A 514 -2.43 -22.37 -5.49
CA HIS A 514 -2.90 -22.08 -6.84
C HIS A 514 -1.79 -21.67 -7.81
N GLN A 515 -0.53 -21.81 -7.43
CA GLN A 515 0.66 -21.47 -8.22
C GLN A 515 0.68 -20.00 -8.73
N ILE A 516 0.10 -19.08 -7.95
CA ILE A 516 0.07 -17.64 -8.26
C ILE A 516 1.45 -17.06 -7.98
N ARG A 517 2.10 -16.55 -9.05
CA ARG A 517 3.48 -16.04 -9.01
C ARG A 517 3.59 -14.60 -8.51
N ALA A 518 2.50 -13.85 -8.53
CA ALA A 518 2.51 -12.49 -8.02
C ALA A 518 3.00 -12.47 -6.57
N THR A 519 3.86 -11.53 -6.21
CA THR A 519 4.36 -11.37 -4.82
C THR A 519 3.49 -10.40 -4.02
N ASN A 520 2.96 -9.36 -4.67
CA ASN A 520 2.13 -8.35 -4.03
C ASN A 520 0.80 -8.91 -3.53
N THR A 521 0.47 -8.67 -2.26
CA THR A 521 -0.73 -9.21 -1.61
C THR A 521 -2.03 -8.79 -2.31
N THR A 522 -2.14 -7.53 -2.75
CA THR A 522 -3.34 -7.05 -3.48
C THR A 522 -3.50 -7.74 -4.83
N LEU A 523 -2.39 -7.98 -5.55
CA LEU A 523 -2.42 -8.73 -6.81
C LEU A 523 -2.81 -10.19 -6.57
N ARG A 524 -2.26 -10.86 -5.54
CA ARG A 524 -2.66 -12.22 -5.16
C ARG A 524 -4.15 -12.32 -4.85
N ILE A 525 -4.72 -11.36 -4.10
CA ILE A 525 -6.16 -11.31 -3.81
C ILE A 525 -6.97 -11.20 -5.11
N LYS A 526 -6.55 -10.34 -6.04
CA LYS A 526 -7.22 -10.19 -7.35
C LYS A 526 -7.15 -11.48 -8.18
N GLU A 527 -6.01 -12.15 -8.22
CA GLU A 527 -5.85 -13.40 -8.95
C GLU A 527 -6.67 -14.52 -8.32
N LEU A 528 -6.74 -14.62 -6.99
CA LEU A 528 -7.62 -15.55 -6.27
C LEU A 528 -9.10 -15.29 -6.58
N ASN A 529 -9.51 -14.04 -6.73
CA ASN A 529 -10.85 -13.69 -7.20
C ASN A 529 -11.07 -14.08 -8.67
N ASN A 530 -10.11 -13.82 -9.55
CA ASN A 530 -10.21 -14.15 -10.98
C ASN A 530 -10.38 -15.65 -11.23
N ILE A 531 -9.72 -16.51 -10.43
CA ILE A 531 -9.88 -17.97 -10.51
C ILE A 531 -11.12 -18.49 -9.78
N GLY A 532 -11.91 -17.59 -9.15
CA GLY A 532 -13.17 -17.92 -8.47
C GLY A 532 -13.00 -18.49 -7.05
N PHE A 533 -11.81 -18.47 -6.47
CA PHE A 533 -11.59 -18.91 -5.07
C PHE A 533 -12.19 -17.92 -4.07
N LEU A 534 -11.92 -16.63 -4.24
CA LEU A 534 -12.53 -15.56 -3.46
C LEU A 534 -13.72 -14.96 -4.21
N SER A 535 -14.82 -14.68 -3.52
CA SER A 535 -15.89 -13.86 -4.06
C SER A 535 -15.40 -12.44 -4.32
N LYS A 536 -16.08 -11.69 -5.19
CA LYS A 536 -15.76 -10.28 -5.45
C LYS A 536 -15.87 -9.44 -4.17
N GLU A 537 -16.86 -9.76 -3.33
CA GLU A 537 -17.10 -9.10 -2.05
C GLU A 537 -15.94 -9.36 -1.07
N ASP A 538 -15.59 -10.63 -0.81
CA ASP A 538 -14.48 -10.98 0.08
C ASP A 538 -13.15 -10.40 -0.39
N ALA A 539 -12.88 -10.41 -1.70
CA ALA A 539 -11.68 -9.82 -2.27
C ALA A 539 -11.62 -8.30 -2.03
N THR A 540 -12.75 -7.60 -2.21
CA THR A 540 -12.84 -6.16 -1.98
C THR A 540 -12.65 -5.84 -0.49
N GLU A 541 -13.34 -6.55 0.41
CA GLU A 541 -13.20 -6.38 1.85
C GLU A 541 -11.76 -6.61 2.34
N LEU A 542 -11.09 -7.65 1.84
CA LEU A 542 -9.68 -7.93 2.19
C LEU A 542 -8.73 -6.83 1.71
N MET A 543 -8.93 -6.31 0.50
CA MET A 543 -8.10 -5.21 -0.02
C MET A 543 -8.31 -3.92 0.76
N GLU A 544 -9.54 -3.60 1.17
CA GLU A 544 -9.80 -2.41 1.98
C GLU A 544 -9.32 -2.60 3.44
N ALA A 545 -9.43 -3.80 4.02
CA ALA A 545 -8.84 -4.09 5.32
C ALA A 545 -7.30 -3.91 5.29
N LEU A 546 -6.64 -4.41 4.24
CA LEU A 546 -5.19 -4.20 4.03
C LEU A 546 -4.84 -2.71 3.92
N GLU A 547 -5.67 -1.92 3.24
CA GLU A 547 -5.49 -0.47 3.11
C GLU A 547 -5.61 0.24 4.46
N VAL A 548 -6.63 -0.09 5.27
CA VAL A 548 -6.82 0.47 6.61
C VAL A 548 -5.59 0.21 7.48
N PHE A 549 -5.15 -1.05 7.57
CA PHE A 549 -3.98 -1.39 8.38
C PHE A 549 -2.71 -0.66 7.94
N ASN A 550 -2.46 -0.60 6.63
CA ASN A 550 -1.29 0.09 6.09
C ASN A 550 -1.35 1.60 6.31
N THR A 551 -2.53 2.22 6.19
CA THR A 551 -2.72 3.66 6.43
C THR A 551 -2.46 4.01 7.88
N LEU A 552 -3.06 3.27 8.83
CA LEU A 552 -2.87 3.49 10.26
C LEU A 552 -1.42 3.24 10.69
N ARG A 553 -0.78 2.19 10.14
CA ARG A 553 0.63 1.92 10.38
C ARG A 553 1.53 3.06 9.90
N LEU A 554 1.32 3.52 8.65
CA LEU A 554 2.09 4.62 8.09
C LEU A 554 1.91 5.90 8.89
N HIS A 555 0.68 6.20 9.33
CA HIS A 555 0.39 7.36 10.18
C HIS A 555 1.19 7.31 11.49
N SER A 556 1.15 6.18 12.21
CA SER A 556 1.92 5.97 13.44
C SER A 556 3.43 6.12 13.20
N GLN A 557 3.96 5.46 12.18
CA GLN A 557 5.38 5.47 11.84
C GLN A 557 5.90 6.86 11.43
N LEU A 558 5.12 7.64 10.69
CA LEU A 558 5.46 9.03 10.37
C LEU A 558 5.47 9.92 11.62
N GLY A 559 4.54 9.68 12.54
CA GLY A 559 4.52 10.35 13.85
C GLY A 559 5.76 10.04 14.69
N GLN A 560 6.21 8.79 14.74
CA GLN A 560 7.43 8.36 15.40
C GLN A 560 8.67 8.99 14.74
N LEU A 561 8.73 8.96 13.39
CA LEU A 561 9.83 9.57 12.64
C LEU A 561 9.96 11.08 12.91
N ALA A 562 8.84 11.80 12.96
CA ALA A 562 8.82 13.24 13.26
C ALA A 562 9.32 13.57 14.67
N LYS A 563 9.17 12.66 15.62
CA LYS A 563 9.65 12.77 17.00
C LYS A 563 11.09 12.26 17.19
N GLY A 564 11.68 11.63 16.16
CA GLY A 564 13.00 10.97 16.25
C GLY A 564 12.98 9.70 17.10
N GLU A 565 11.82 9.06 17.24
CA GLU A 565 11.63 7.79 17.95
C GLU A 565 11.99 6.60 17.04
N LYS A 566 12.27 5.44 17.63
CA LYS A 566 12.44 4.19 16.85
C LYS A 566 11.10 3.82 16.22
N ILE A 567 11.10 3.62 14.91
CA ILE A 567 9.91 3.19 14.16
C ILE A 567 9.58 1.75 14.54
N ASP A 568 8.30 1.50 14.88
CA ASP A 568 7.77 0.17 15.18
C ASP A 568 6.42 -0.09 14.46
N ASN A 569 5.69 -1.13 14.87
CA ASN A 569 4.41 -1.51 14.30
C ASN A 569 3.25 -1.36 15.29
N TYR A 570 3.46 -0.66 16.41
CA TYR A 570 2.44 -0.41 17.39
C TYR A 570 1.58 0.81 17.02
N ILE A 571 0.28 0.66 17.20
CA ILE A 571 -0.70 1.72 17.01
C ILE A 571 -1.39 1.98 18.33
N SER A 572 -1.35 3.22 18.80
CA SER A 572 -2.07 3.65 20.00
C SER A 572 -3.55 3.83 19.65
N VAL A 573 -4.40 2.91 20.14
CA VAL A 573 -5.85 2.94 19.89
C VAL A 573 -6.52 4.17 20.49
N VAL A 574 -5.97 4.67 21.59
CA VAL A 574 -6.48 5.87 22.28
C VAL A 574 -6.31 7.13 21.43
N ASN A 575 -5.27 7.19 20.63
CA ASN A 575 -4.98 8.34 19.77
C ASN A 575 -5.76 8.33 18.45
N LEU A 576 -6.45 7.22 18.12
CA LEU A 576 -7.27 7.14 16.91
C LEU A 576 -8.60 7.87 17.09
N GLY A 577 -9.07 8.57 16.08
CA GLY A 577 -10.43 9.08 15.99
C GLY A 577 -11.48 7.97 15.97
N LYS A 578 -12.73 8.27 16.29
CA LYS A 578 -13.82 7.28 16.32
C LYS A 578 -13.92 6.50 15.01
N LEU A 579 -13.87 7.21 13.87
CA LEU A 579 -13.96 6.60 12.56
C LEU A 579 -12.79 5.63 12.30
N GLU A 580 -11.57 6.01 12.68
CA GLU A 580 -10.39 5.16 12.51
C GLU A 580 -10.48 3.90 13.36
N ARG A 581 -10.98 4.02 14.60
CA ARG A 581 -11.23 2.85 15.47
C ARG A 581 -12.29 1.92 14.89
N ASP A 582 -13.39 2.47 14.35
CA ASP A 582 -14.44 1.67 13.72
C ASP A 582 -13.92 0.97 12.46
N LEU A 583 -13.18 1.68 11.62
CA LEU A 583 -12.52 1.08 10.44
C LEU A 583 -11.54 -0.03 10.85
N LEU A 584 -10.75 0.20 11.89
CA LEU A 584 -9.83 -0.80 12.42
C LEU A 584 -10.58 -2.05 12.94
N LYS A 585 -11.67 -1.86 13.68
CA LYS A 585 -12.52 -2.98 14.16
C LYS A 585 -13.09 -3.80 13.00
N GLU A 586 -13.65 -3.14 11.99
CA GLU A 586 -14.21 -3.83 10.82
C GLU A 586 -13.14 -4.55 10.01
N ALA A 587 -11.97 -3.93 9.81
CA ALA A 587 -10.84 -4.57 9.16
C ALA A 587 -10.37 -5.84 9.91
N LEU A 588 -10.33 -5.79 11.24
CA LEU A 588 -10.00 -6.95 12.08
C LEU A 588 -11.08 -8.05 12.00
N LYS A 589 -12.37 -7.70 11.95
CA LYS A 589 -13.45 -8.67 11.73
C LYS A 589 -13.31 -9.36 10.36
N THR A 590 -13.00 -8.60 9.32
CA THR A 590 -12.74 -9.15 7.98
C THR A 590 -11.58 -10.16 8.00
N VAL A 591 -10.47 -9.83 8.69
CA VAL A 591 -9.35 -10.77 8.84
C VAL A 591 -9.75 -12.01 9.64
N ASN A 592 -10.53 -11.86 10.71
CA ASN A 592 -11.01 -13.00 11.50
C ASN A 592 -11.96 -13.92 10.69
N LYS A 593 -12.83 -13.33 9.84
CA LYS A 593 -13.64 -14.07 8.86
C LYS A 593 -12.74 -14.83 7.88
N PHE A 594 -11.73 -14.18 7.35
CA PHE A 594 -10.78 -14.76 6.41
C PHE A 594 -9.93 -15.87 7.04
N LYS A 595 -9.45 -15.70 8.29
CA LYS A 595 -8.77 -16.78 9.04
C LYS A 595 -9.63 -18.04 9.10
N LYS A 596 -10.94 -17.92 9.34
CA LYS A 596 -11.85 -19.08 9.36
C LYS A 596 -11.95 -19.76 8.00
N ILE A 597 -12.02 -18.98 6.89
CA ILE A 597 -12.04 -19.51 5.53
C ILE A 597 -10.75 -20.32 5.27
N VAL A 598 -9.58 -19.76 5.59
CA VAL A 598 -8.28 -20.42 5.40
C VAL A 598 -8.17 -21.66 6.29
N SER A 599 -8.55 -21.56 7.58
CA SER A 599 -8.53 -22.70 8.51
C SER A 599 -9.45 -23.83 8.06
N TYR A 600 -10.62 -23.53 7.54
CA TYR A 600 -11.54 -24.53 7.00
C TYR A 600 -10.99 -25.17 5.73
N HIS A 601 -10.49 -24.37 4.80
CA HIS A 601 -9.94 -24.83 3.53
C HIS A 601 -8.75 -25.79 3.71
N PHE A 602 -7.80 -25.43 4.56
CA PHE A 602 -6.61 -26.25 4.83
C PHE A 602 -6.80 -27.27 5.98
N HIS A 603 -8.01 -27.43 6.51
CA HIS A 603 -8.34 -28.38 7.58
C HIS A 603 -7.47 -28.23 8.84
N LEU A 604 -7.12 -26.99 9.24
CA LEU A 604 -6.17 -26.74 10.32
C LEU A 604 -6.63 -27.28 11.69
N SER A 605 -7.92 -27.43 11.92
CA SER A 605 -8.49 -27.99 13.15
C SER A 605 -8.26 -29.49 13.35
N ILE A 606 -7.78 -30.21 12.34
CA ILE A 606 -7.56 -31.66 12.39
C ILE A 606 -6.15 -32.01 12.88
N VAL A 607 -5.24 -31.05 12.87
CA VAL A 607 -3.84 -31.21 13.27
C VAL A 607 -3.63 -30.51 14.61
N GLY A 608 -4.07 -31.15 15.68
CA GLY A 608 -3.88 -30.75 17.08
C GLY A 608 -2.86 -31.63 17.76
#